data_61777af0ca1a90b4406e97a9f615dc0e
#
_entry.id   61777af0ca1a90b4406e97a9f615dc0e
#
_cell.length_a   1.000
_cell.length_b   1.000
_cell.length_c   1.000
_cell.angle_alpha   90.00
_cell.angle_beta   90.00
_cell.angle_gamma   90.00
#
_symmetry.space_group_name_H-M   'P 1'
#
loop_
_entity.id
_entity.type
_entity.pdbx_description
1 polymer ?
#
loop_
_entity_poly.entity_id
_entity_poly.type
_entity_poly.pdbx_seq_one_letter_code
_entity_poly.pdbx_strand_id
1 'polypeptide(L)'
;MQFFVRPGEEMKWWQAWKETRMAWHRALGFGDDRYRFHDHEKLAHYANAATDIEYNFPFGFKEVEGIHSRTDFDLGNHQKFSGRKIQYFDPETGESYVPYVVETSIGVDRMFLQVMSAAYTEEQLEGGDSRVVLRLPAALAPVKVAVLPLVKKDGMPEVAQKIVDLLKYDYNVVYDEKDSVGKRYRRQDAVCLLYTSDAADDMQCVD
;
A
#
# COMPACT_ATOMS: atom_id res chain seq x y z
N MET A 1 10.48 1.06 -9.07
CA MET A 1 11.21 -0.21 -9.38
C MET A 1 11.71 -0.12 -10.83
N GLN A 2 12.91 -0.61 -11.11
CA GLN A 2 13.44 -0.73 -12.48
C GLN A 2 13.82 -2.18 -12.73
N PHE A 3 13.29 -2.73 -13.80
CA PHE A 3 13.47 -4.12 -14.18
C PHE A 3 14.22 -4.18 -15.53
N PHE A 4 15.39 -4.81 -15.50
CA PHE A 4 16.29 -4.86 -16.65
C PHE A 4 16.01 -6.10 -17.49
N VAL A 5 15.89 -5.91 -18.79
CA VAL A 5 15.55 -6.97 -19.74
C VAL A 5 16.46 -6.93 -20.95
N ARG A 6 16.55 -8.04 -21.67
CA ARG A 6 17.22 -8.10 -22.97
C ARG A 6 16.46 -7.23 -23.98
N PRO A 7 17.14 -6.43 -24.80
CA PRO A 7 16.49 -5.70 -25.90
C PRO A 7 15.65 -6.63 -26.79
N GLY A 8 14.41 -6.21 -27.05
CA GLY A 8 13.40 -7.00 -27.76
C GLY A 8 12.46 -7.82 -26.89
N GLU A 9 12.72 -7.93 -25.59
CA GLU A 9 11.82 -8.59 -24.62
C GLU A 9 11.00 -7.59 -23.80
N GLU A 10 11.27 -6.29 -23.91
CA GLU A 10 10.69 -5.25 -23.07
C GLU A 10 9.16 -5.22 -23.11
N MET A 11 8.55 -5.45 -24.27
CA MET A 11 7.09 -5.42 -24.40
C MET A 11 6.40 -6.57 -23.66
N LYS A 12 7.01 -7.76 -23.69
CA LYS A 12 6.55 -8.92 -22.92
C LYS A 12 6.56 -8.62 -21.42
N TRP A 13 7.67 -8.06 -20.94
CA TRP A 13 7.84 -7.75 -19.53
C TRP A 13 7.01 -6.53 -19.09
N TRP A 14 6.85 -5.53 -19.95
CA TRP A 14 5.96 -4.41 -19.71
C TRP A 14 4.51 -4.89 -19.50
N GLN A 15 3.99 -5.78 -20.34
CA GLN A 15 2.67 -6.36 -20.17
C GLN A 15 2.56 -7.18 -18.88
N ALA A 16 3.56 -7.98 -18.56
CA ALA A 16 3.58 -8.76 -17.31
C ALA A 16 3.55 -7.85 -16.07
N TRP A 17 4.28 -6.75 -16.10
CA TRP A 17 4.28 -5.77 -15.01
C TRP A 17 2.98 -4.99 -14.92
N LYS A 18 2.31 -4.66 -16.02
CA LYS A 18 0.95 -4.07 -15.99
C LYS A 18 0.01 -4.95 -15.16
N GLU A 19 -0.08 -6.22 -15.48
CA GLU A 19 -0.97 -7.17 -14.80
C GLU A 19 -0.56 -7.37 -13.33
N THR A 20 0.71 -7.52 -13.05
CA THR A 20 1.24 -7.72 -11.69
C THR A 20 0.94 -6.51 -10.80
N ARG A 21 1.14 -5.30 -11.31
CA ARG A 21 0.90 -4.07 -10.53
C ARG A 21 -0.59 -3.82 -10.33
N MET A 22 -1.41 -4.06 -11.33
CA MET A 22 -2.87 -3.98 -11.18
C MET A 22 -3.38 -4.98 -10.14
N ALA A 23 -2.90 -6.22 -10.17
CA ALA A 23 -3.26 -7.23 -9.18
C ALA A 23 -2.87 -6.79 -7.76
N TRP A 24 -1.69 -6.16 -7.60
CA TRP A 24 -1.25 -5.62 -6.32
C TRP A 24 -2.19 -4.50 -5.82
N HIS A 25 -2.59 -3.56 -6.68
CA HIS A 25 -3.55 -2.50 -6.30
C HIS A 25 -4.90 -3.08 -5.86
N ARG A 26 -5.42 -4.06 -6.60
CA ARG A 26 -6.69 -4.73 -6.25
C ARG A 26 -6.60 -5.50 -4.94
N ALA A 27 -5.45 -6.11 -4.66
CA ALA A 27 -5.20 -6.83 -3.40
C ALA A 27 -5.24 -5.92 -2.16
N LEU A 28 -5.19 -4.59 -2.32
CA LEU A 28 -5.44 -3.64 -1.22
C LEU A 28 -6.91 -3.65 -0.75
N GLY A 29 -7.84 -4.21 -1.53
CA GLY A 29 -9.23 -4.42 -1.10
C GLY A 29 -10.14 -3.18 -1.19
N PHE A 30 -9.78 -2.17 -1.99
CA PHE A 30 -10.56 -0.93 -2.14
C PHE A 30 -11.60 -0.95 -3.28
N GLY A 31 -11.89 -2.14 -3.82
CA GLY A 31 -12.83 -2.35 -4.93
C GLY A 31 -12.13 -2.42 -6.29
N ASP A 32 -12.39 -3.50 -7.02
CA ASP A 32 -11.74 -3.79 -8.31
C ASP A 32 -12.16 -2.81 -9.40
N ASP A 33 -13.40 -2.31 -9.33
CA ASP A 33 -14.02 -1.36 -10.24
C ASP A 33 -13.48 0.07 -10.10
N ARG A 34 -12.70 0.32 -9.05
CA ARG A 34 -12.09 1.62 -8.81
C ARG A 34 -10.79 1.85 -9.56
N TYR A 35 -10.25 0.85 -10.25
CA TYR A 35 -9.00 0.93 -10.99
C TYR A 35 -9.22 0.74 -12.47
N ARG A 36 -8.40 1.41 -13.27
CA ARG A 36 -8.34 1.19 -14.70
C ARG A 36 -6.92 1.42 -15.23
N PHE A 37 -6.63 0.86 -16.41
CA PHE A 37 -5.47 1.27 -17.19
C PHE A 37 -5.79 2.50 -18.02
N HIS A 38 -4.78 3.35 -18.18
CA HIS A 38 -4.78 4.48 -19.10
C HIS A 38 -3.51 4.39 -19.93
N ASP A 39 -3.60 3.81 -21.12
CA ASP A 39 -2.47 3.74 -22.05
C ASP A 39 -2.23 5.11 -22.69
N HIS A 40 -0.96 5.53 -22.78
CA HIS A 40 -0.61 6.84 -23.31
C HIS A 40 -0.62 6.83 -24.82
N GLU A 41 -1.44 7.66 -25.46
CA GLU A 41 -1.45 7.86 -26.92
C GLU A 41 -0.19 8.59 -27.39
N LYS A 42 0.32 9.52 -26.59
CA LYS A 42 1.54 10.27 -26.86
C LYS A 42 2.63 9.88 -25.88
N LEU A 43 3.56 9.08 -26.37
CA LEU A 43 4.69 8.62 -25.58
C LEU A 43 5.73 9.73 -25.36
N ALA A 44 6.38 9.69 -24.19
CA ALA A 44 7.59 10.46 -23.95
C ALA A 44 8.73 9.94 -24.83
N HIS A 45 9.68 10.81 -25.17
CA HIS A 45 10.78 10.52 -26.08
C HIS A 45 11.71 9.38 -25.62
N TYR A 46 11.62 8.99 -24.37
CA TYR A 46 12.41 7.91 -23.76
C TYR A 46 11.68 6.56 -23.68
N ALA A 47 10.41 6.50 -24.07
CA ALA A 47 9.59 5.32 -23.89
C ALA A 47 9.03 4.83 -25.23
N ASN A 48 8.97 3.52 -25.41
CA ASN A 48 8.26 2.88 -26.51
C ASN A 48 6.90 2.29 -26.10
N ALA A 49 6.61 2.25 -24.77
CA ALA A 49 5.30 1.98 -24.22
C ALA A 49 5.14 2.66 -22.85
N ALA A 50 3.95 3.15 -22.56
CA ALA A 50 3.60 3.75 -21.27
C ALA A 50 2.13 3.53 -20.97
N THR A 51 1.83 3.19 -19.71
CA THR A 51 0.48 3.11 -19.16
C THR A 51 0.48 3.58 -17.72
N ASP A 52 -0.62 4.20 -17.32
CA ASP A 52 -0.88 4.50 -15.92
C ASP A 52 -1.90 3.51 -15.37
N ILE A 53 -1.76 3.19 -14.10
CA ILE A 53 -2.87 2.69 -13.28
C ILE A 53 -3.50 3.92 -12.66
N GLU A 54 -4.78 4.13 -12.98
CA GLU A 54 -5.58 5.20 -12.40
C GLU A 54 -6.54 4.66 -11.36
N TYR A 55 -6.75 5.44 -10.30
CA TYR A 55 -7.76 5.21 -9.27
C TYR A 55 -8.88 6.24 -9.36
N ASN A 56 -10.12 5.80 -9.13
CA ASN A 56 -11.30 6.67 -9.11
C ASN A 56 -11.45 7.36 -7.76
N PHE A 57 -10.83 8.54 -7.64
CA PHE A 57 -10.97 9.42 -6.51
C PHE A 57 -12.35 10.12 -6.50
N PRO A 58 -12.76 10.81 -5.40
CA PRO A 58 -13.97 11.63 -5.39
C PRO A 58 -14.01 12.70 -6.49
N PHE A 59 -12.86 13.11 -7.01
CA PHE A 59 -12.68 14.09 -8.11
C PHE A 59 -12.36 13.41 -9.45
N GLY A 60 -12.63 12.13 -9.61
CA GLY A 60 -12.46 11.33 -10.83
C GLY A 60 -11.15 10.55 -10.89
N PHE A 61 -10.96 9.87 -12.01
CA PHE A 61 -9.78 9.03 -12.24
C PHE A 61 -8.50 9.85 -12.31
N LYS A 62 -7.49 9.45 -11.54
CA LYS A 62 -6.14 10.00 -11.54
C LYS A 62 -5.11 8.90 -11.38
N GLU A 63 -3.98 9.11 -12.03
CA GLU A 63 -2.80 8.23 -11.95
C GLU A 63 -2.37 8.00 -10.51
N VAL A 64 -2.10 6.75 -10.16
CA VAL A 64 -1.48 6.32 -8.90
C VAL A 64 -0.15 5.62 -9.13
N GLU A 65 0.04 5.00 -10.28
CA GLU A 65 1.29 4.36 -10.67
C GLU A 65 1.48 4.43 -12.18
N GLY A 66 2.69 4.79 -12.63
CA GLY A 66 3.10 4.73 -14.03
C GLY A 66 3.93 3.48 -14.33
N ILE A 67 3.70 2.85 -15.48
CA ILE A 67 4.44 1.67 -15.95
C ILE A 67 4.97 1.96 -17.36
N HIS A 68 6.28 2.05 -17.49
CA HIS A 68 6.94 2.51 -18.72
C HIS A 68 7.96 1.50 -19.24
N SER A 69 7.98 1.30 -20.53
CA SER A 69 9.12 0.69 -21.22
C SER A 69 10.03 1.82 -21.73
N ARG A 70 11.17 2.00 -21.05
CA ARG A 70 12.10 3.13 -21.27
C ARG A 70 13.22 2.83 -22.23
N THR A 71 13.22 1.64 -22.80
CA THR A 71 14.31 1.14 -23.67
C THR A 71 15.68 1.22 -22.97
N ASP A 72 16.74 1.54 -23.69
CA ASP A 72 18.08 1.82 -23.16
C ASP A 72 18.36 3.31 -22.94
N PHE A 73 17.32 4.16 -23.02
CA PHE A 73 17.48 5.61 -23.04
C PHE A 73 18.36 6.13 -21.91
N ASP A 74 18.07 5.75 -20.67
CA ASP A 74 18.83 6.23 -19.50
C ASP A 74 20.24 5.63 -19.45
N LEU A 75 20.35 4.31 -19.60
CA LEU A 75 21.65 3.61 -19.56
C LEU A 75 22.55 3.99 -20.73
N GLY A 76 21.98 4.15 -21.92
CA GLY A 76 22.69 4.64 -23.10
C GLY A 76 23.25 6.05 -22.90
N ASN A 77 22.44 6.96 -22.34
CA ASN A 77 22.90 8.30 -21.99
C ASN A 77 23.97 8.28 -20.90
N HIS A 78 23.79 7.49 -19.84
CA HIS A 78 24.79 7.34 -18.78
C HIS A 78 26.11 6.80 -19.33
N GLN A 79 26.06 5.80 -20.22
CA GLN A 79 27.27 5.28 -20.87
C GLN A 79 27.97 6.36 -21.74
N LYS A 80 27.17 7.08 -22.54
CA LYS A 80 27.68 8.14 -23.44
C LYS A 80 28.35 9.26 -22.66
N PHE A 81 27.71 9.80 -21.63
CA PHE A 81 28.21 10.97 -20.91
C PHE A 81 29.26 10.65 -19.86
N SER A 82 29.27 9.45 -19.26
CA SER A 82 30.29 9.03 -18.31
C SER A 82 31.56 8.45 -18.97
N GLY A 83 31.47 8.05 -20.25
CA GLY A 83 32.51 7.30 -20.94
C GLY A 83 32.74 5.88 -20.39
N ARG A 84 31.89 5.41 -19.47
CA ARG A 84 31.99 4.07 -18.88
C ARG A 84 31.07 3.11 -19.62
N LYS A 85 31.54 1.86 -19.82
CA LYS A 85 30.68 0.76 -20.30
C LYS A 85 29.62 0.44 -19.24
N ILE A 86 28.33 0.57 -19.63
CA ILE A 86 27.18 0.17 -18.82
C ILE A 86 26.46 -0.93 -19.61
N GLN A 87 26.99 -2.15 -19.53
CA GLN A 87 26.50 -3.31 -20.26
C GLN A 87 26.38 -4.50 -19.31
N TYR A 88 25.37 -5.31 -19.55
CA TYR A 88 25.26 -6.63 -18.97
C TYR A 88 25.97 -7.64 -19.86
N PHE A 89 26.79 -8.49 -19.27
CA PHE A 89 27.35 -9.65 -19.95
C PHE A 89 26.49 -10.88 -19.63
N ASP A 90 25.93 -11.48 -20.65
CA ASP A 90 25.14 -12.68 -20.51
C ASP A 90 26.06 -13.93 -20.63
N PRO A 91 26.28 -14.67 -19.53
CA PRO A 91 27.16 -15.81 -19.52
C PRO A 91 26.61 -17.01 -20.31
N GLU A 92 25.31 -17.08 -20.56
CA GLU A 92 24.69 -18.17 -21.32
C GLU A 92 24.90 -18.01 -22.80
N THR A 93 24.85 -16.78 -23.33
CA THR A 93 25.00 -16.47 -24.73
C THR A 93 26.39 -15.95 -25.10
N GLY A 94 27.17 -15.50 -24.10
CA GLY A 94 28.47 -14.85 -24.32
C GLY A 94 28.36 -13.41 -24.88
N GLU A 95 27.17 -12.82 -24.93
CA GLU A 95 26.92 -11.51 -25.50
C GLU A 95 26.93 -10.41 -24.40
N SER A 96 27.34 -9.20 -24.83
CA SER A 96 27.21 -8.00 -24.01
C SER A 96 26.25 -7.02 -24.63
N TYR A 97 25.32 -6.49 -23.87
CA TYR A 97 24.32 -5.51 -24.34
C TYR A 97 24.00 -4.48 -23.30
N VAL A 98 23.51 -3.31 -23.70
CA VAL A 98 22.86 -2.35 -22.78
C VAL A 98 21.44 -2.85 -22.54
N PRO A 99 21.06 -3.17 -21.29
CA PRO A 99 19.71 -3.64 -21.01
C PRO A 99 18.66 -2.59 -21.33
N TYR A 100 17.47 -3.03 -21.72
CA TYR A 100 16.28 -2.20 -21.72
C TYR A 100 15.65 -2.18 -20.31
N VAL A 101 14.95 -1.10 -20.00
CA VAL A 101 14.38 -0.88 -18.66
C VAL A 101 12.86 -0.85 -18.76
N VAL A 102 12.20 -1.70 -17.97
CA VAL A 102 10.79 -1.56 -17.65
C VAL A 102 10.70 -0.97 -16.25
N GLU A 103 10.08 0.19 -16.13
CA GLU A 103 9.94 0.94 -14.88
C GLU A 103 8.51 0.88 -14.37
N THR A 104 8.35 0.67 -13.06
CA THR A 104 7.10 0.98 -12.36
C THR A 104 7.38 2.03 -11.30
N SER A 105 6.61 3.12 -11.32
CA SER A 105 6.80 4.29 -10.47
C SER A 105 5.50 4.66 -9.77
N ILE A 106 5.54 4.70 -8.45
CA ILE A 106 4.40 4.99 -7.59
C ILE A 106 4.71 6.17 -6.68
N GLY A 107 3.78 7.12 -6.57
CA GLY A 107 3.90 8.26 -5.67
C GLY A 107 3.36 7.93 -4.28
N VAL A 108 4.20 7.97 -3.25
CA VAL A 108 3.81 7.63 -1.87
C VAL A 108 2.68 8.53 -1.37
N ASP A 109 2.76 9.85 -1.59
CA ASP A 109 1.73 10.80 -1.16
C ASP A 109 0.41 10.57 -1.88
N ARG A 110 0.46 10.18 -3.16
CA ARG A 110 -0.73 9.87 -3.94
C ARG A 110 -1.37 8.56 -3.50
N MET A 111 -0.54 7.56 -3.14
CA MET A 111 -1.03 6.33 -2.52
C MET A 111 -1.65 6.59 -1.15
N PHE A 112 -1.05 7.45 -0.33
CA PHE A 112 -1.65 7.85 0.94
C PHE A 112 -3.03 8.49 0.73
N LEU A 113 -3.15 9.43 -0.22
CA LEU A 113 -4.43 10.04 -0.57
C LEU A 113 -5.45 9.01 -1.06
N GLN A 114 -5.03 8.04 -1.88
CA GLN A 114 -5.88 6.94 -2.34
C GLN A 114 -6.41 6.12 -1.17
N VAL A 115 -5.52 5.66 -0.29
CA VAL A 115 -5.87 4.85 0.88
C VAL A 115 -6.84 5.60 1.79
N MET A 116 -6.54 6.86 2.11
CA MET A 116 -7.42 7.69 2.95
C MET A 116 -8.78 7.93 2.31
N SER A 117 -8.82 8.24 1.00
CA SER A 117 -10.08 8.45 0.27
C SER A 117 -10.92 7.19 0.18
N ALA A 118 -10.27 6.02 0.06
CA ALA A 118 -10.94 4.74 -0.03
C ALA A 118 -11.50 4.28 1.32
N ALA A 119 -10.74 4.52 2.39
CA ALA A 119 -11.07 4.07 3.74
C ALA A 119 -12.06 4.99 4.47
N TYR A 120 -12.16 6.26 4.05
CA TYR A 120 -13.07 7.21 4.69
C TYR A 120 -14.52 6.76 4.59
N THR A 121 -15.17 6.60 5.73
CA THR A 121 -16.55 6.12 5.82
C THR A 121 -17.33 6.94 6.85
N GLU A 122 -18.50 7.44 6.45
CA GLU A 122 -19.45 8.04 7.35
C GLU A 122 -20.52 7.00 7.76
N GLU A 123 -20.57 6.67 9.01
CA GLU A 123 -21.54 5.71 9.57
C GLU A 123 -22.68 6.44 10.26
N GLN A 124 -23.91 6.06 9.94
CA GLN A 124 -25.09 6.52 10.64
C GLN A 124 -25.30 5.63 11.89
N LEU A 125 -25.42 6.27 13.05
CA LEU A 125 -25.67 5.58 14.31
C LEU A 125 -27.16 5.54 14.65
N GLU A 126 -27.54 4.60 15.48
CA GLU A 126 -28.88 4.57 16.08
C GLU A 126 -29.09 5.89 16.86
N GLY A 127 -30.22 6.57 16.56
CA GLY A 127 -30.53 7.88 17.17
C GLY A 127 -30.28 9.10 16.29
N GLY A 128 -29.77 8.90 15.05
CA GLY A 128 -29.61 9.97 14.06
C GLY A 128 -28.26 10.67 14.10
N ASP A 129 -27.36 10.30 15.01
CA ASP A 129 -25.97 10.76 15.02
C ASP A 129 -25.17 10.09 13.90
N SER A 130 -24.08 10.74 13.50
CA SER A 130 -23.12 10.16 12.57
C SER A 130 -21.70 10.14 13.15
N ARG A 131 -20.88 9.22 12.67
CA ARG A 131 -19.44 9.20 12.97
C ARG A 131 -18.62 8.94 11.71
N VAL A 132 -17.38 9.42 11.72
CA VAL A 132 -16.39 9.14 10.70
C VAL A 132 -15.46 8.04 11.22
N VAL A 133 -15.24 7.02 10.38
CA VAL A 133 -14.28 5.94 10.63
C VAL A 133 -13.44 5.71 9.38
N LEU A 134 -12.21 5.20 9.57
CA LEU A 134 -11.37 4.73 8.47
C LEU A 134 -11.50 3.20 8.39
N ARG A 135 -12.04 2.70 7.28
CA ARG A 135 -12.11 1.25 7.00
C ARG A 135 -10.89 0.83 6.20
N LEU A 136 -9.76 0.70 6.90
CA LEU A 136 -8.50 0.27 6.30
C LEU A 136 -8.45 -1.25 6.19
N PRO A 137 -7.84 -1.81 5.12
CA PRO A 137 -7.47 -3.22 5.11
C PRO A 137 -6.55 -3.56 6.28
N ALA A 138 -6.67 -4.77 6.81
CA ALA A 138 -5.89 -5.23 7.97
C ALA A 138 -4.38 -5.01 7.82
N ALA A 139 -3.85 -5.21 6.61
CA ALA A 139 -2.43 -4.96 6.31
C ALA A 139 -2.00 -3.51 6.52
N LEU A 140 -2.91 -2.54 6.30
CA LEU A 140 -2.64 -1.10 6.37
C LEU A 140 -3.09 -0.47 7.70
N ALA A 141 -3.85 -1.18 8.53
CA ALA A 141 -4.27 -0.67 9.84
C ALA A 141 -3.06 -0.26 10.69
N PRO A 142 -2.98 1.00 11.18
CA PRO A 142 -1.81 1.49 11.91
C PRO A 142 -1.62 0.81 13.26
N VAL A 143 -2.72 0.39 13.88
CA VAL A 143 -2.73 -0.35 15.15
C VAL A 143 -3.30 -1.73 14.89
N LYS A 144 -2.58 -2.77 15.29
CA LYS A 144 -3.02 -4.16 15.12
C LYS A 144 -3.76 -4.66 16.34
N VAL A 145 -3.33 -4.24 17.53
CA VAL A 145 -3.93 -4.65 18.80
C VAL A 145 -4.01 -3.45 19.73
N ALA A 146 -5.16 -3.23 20.36
CA ALA A 146 -5.31 -2.31 21.47
C ALA A 146 -5.61 -3.08 22.75
N VAL A 147 -4.82 -2.84 23.79
CA VAL A 147 -5.02 -3.44 25.12
C VAL A 147 -5.64 -2.41 26.04
N LEU A 148 -6.87 -2.66 26.46
CA LEU A 148 -7.75 -1.69 27.14
C LEU A 148 -8.19 -2.25 28.50
N PRO A 149 -7.41 -2.09 29.61
CA PRO A 149 -7.81 -2.62 30.91
C PRO A 149 -9.14 -2.00 31.37
N LEU A 150 -10.08 -2.84 31.81
CA LEU A 150 -11.42 -2.39 32.17
C LEU A 150 -11.36 -1.33 33.30
N VAL A 151 -10.55 -1.57 34.31
CA VAL A 151 -10.35 -0.68 35.46
C VAL A 151 -8.86 -0.50 35.77
N LYS A 152 -8.51 0.59 36.48
CA LYS A 152 -7.14 0.92 36.88
C LYS A 152 -6.77 0.35 38.25
N LYS A 153 -7.28 -0.82 38.61
CA LYS A 153 -7.07 -1.48 39.91
C LYS A 153 -7.11 -2.99 39.76
N ASP A 154 -6.94 -3.68 40.86
CA ASP A 154 -7.09 -5.13 40.97
C ASP A 154 -6.10 -5.92 40.08
N GLY A 155 -4.91 -5.35 39.81
CA GLY A 155 -3.87 -5.99 39.01
C GLY A 155 -4.12 -5.99 37.49
N MET A 156 -5.22 -5.35 37.02
CA MET A 156 -5.55 -5.32 35.60
C MET A 156 -4.52 -4.53 34.74
N PRO A 157 -4.02 -3.36 35.16
CA PRO A 157 -2.97 -2.66 34.40
C PRO A 157 -1.71 -3.48 34.24
N GLU A 158 -1.31 -4.22 35.26
CA GLU A 158 -0.11 -5.08 35.22
C GLU A 158 -0.29 -6.28 34.28
N VAL A 159 -1.49 -6.87 34.24
CA VAL A 159 -1.83 -7.93 33.27
C VAL A 159 -1.85 -7.37 31.84
N ALA A 160 -2.49 -6.23 31.64
CA ALA A 160 -2.55 -5.56 30.36
C ALA A 160 -1.15 -5.20 29.85
N GLN A 161 -0.26 -4.72 30.72
CA GLN A 161 1.14 -4.44 30.34
C GLN A 161 1.90 -5.70 29.93
N LYS A 162 1.68 -6.84 30.60
CA LYS A 162 2.28 -8.13 30.18
C LYS A 162 1.81 -8.55 28.78
N ILE A 163 0.54 -8.30 28.43
CA ILE A 163 0.02 -8.58 27.09
C ILE A 163 0.72 -7.68 26.06
N VAL A 164 0.85 -6.37 26.35
CA VAL A 164 1.61 -5.43 25.49
C VAL A 164 3.05 -5.93 25.29
N ASP A 165 3.73 -6.30 26.39
CA ASP A 165 5.11 -6.76 26.33
C ASP A 165 5.29 -8.06 25.55
N LEU A 166 4.28 -8.92 25.53
CA LEU A 166 4.27 -10.15 24.74
C LEU A 166 4.12 -9.86 23.24
N LEU A 167 3.28 -8.89 22.86
CA LEU A 167 2.87 -8.68 21.47
C LEU A 167 3.65 -7.59 20.73
N LYS A 168 4.32 -6.67 21.42
CA LYS A 168 4.94 -5.46 20.85
C LYS A 168 6.04 -5.72 19.83
N TYR A 169 6.64 -6.90 19.82
CA TYR A 169 7.69 -7.26 18.85
C TYR A 169 7.14 -7.79 17.54
N ASP A 170 5.89 -8.31 17.55
CA ASP A 170 5.24 -8.87 16.38
C ASP A 170 4.21 -7.92 15.77
N TYR A 171 3.62 -7.03 16.60
CA TYR A 171 2.52 -6.15 16.20
C TYR A 171 2.70 -4.72 16.69
N ASN A 172 2.10 -3.77 15.98
CA ASN A 172 1.89 -2.42 16.49
C ASN A 172 0.78 -2.45 17.55
N VAL A 173 1.16 -2.38 18.80
CA VAL A 173 0.25 -2.48 19.96
C VAL A 173 0.12 -1.11 20.63
N VAL A 174 -1.09 -0.73 21.00
CA VAL A 174 -1.36 0.41 21.88
C VAL A 174 -1.93 -0.04 23.21
N TYR A 175 -1.56 0.65 24.27
CA TYR A 175 -2.17 0.56 25.59
C TYR A 175 -2.94 1.84 25.86
N ASP A 176 -4.22 1.74 26.27
CA ASP A 176 -5.01 2.92 26.61
C ASP A 176 -5.89 2.64 27.82
N GLU A 177 -5.73 3.44 28.87
CA GLU A 177 -6.52 3.41 30.10
C GLU A 177 -7.20 4.76 30.41
N LYS A 178 -7.19 5.69 29.43
CA LYS A 178 -7.75 7.03 29.59
C LYS A 178 -9.23 7.04 29.24
N ASP A 179 -10.05 7.66 30.06
CA ASP A 179 -11.51 7.76 29.92
C ASP A 179 -12.28 6.43 30.14
N SER A 180 -13.58 6.43 29.87
CA SER A 180 -14.43 5.24 29.96
C SER A 180 -14.07 4.24 28.81
N VAL A 181 -14.35 2.97 29.04
CA VAL A 181 -14.11 1.88 28.07
C VAL A 181 -14.74 2.23 26.72
N GLY A 182 -16.01 2.62 26.67
CA GLY A 182 -16.68 2.98 25.42
C GLY A 182 -16.01 4.12 24.64
N LYS A 183 -15.40 5.11 25.30
CA LYS A 183 -14.62 6.15 24.61
C LYS A 183 -13.32 5.63 24.04
N ARG A 184 -12.68 4.68 24.74
CA ARG A 184 -11.45 4.03 24.28
C ARG A 184 -11.71 3.19 23.03
N TYR A 185 -12.77 2.38 23.03
CA TYR A 185 -13.20 1.63 21.85
C TYR A 185 -13.45 2.55 20.65
N ARG A 186 -14.26 3.61 20.83
CA ARG A 186 -14.54 4.57 19.75
C ARG A 186 -13.29 5.21 19.15
N ARG A 187 -12.26 5.50 19.96
CA ARG A 187 -10.98 6.04 19.45
C ARG A 187 -10.26 5.05 18.57
N GLN A 188 -10.27 3.79 18.95
CA GLN A 188 -9.58 2.75 18.19
C GLN A 188 -10.36 2.36 16.92
N ASP A 189 -11.69 2.26 17.01
CA ASP A 189 -12.55 2.03 15.85
C ASP A 189 -12.40 3.13 14.79
N ALA A 190 -12.26 4.38 15.20
CA ALA A 190 -12.13 5.51 14.28
C ALA A 190 -10.88 5.42 13.37
N VAL A 191 -9.81 4.74 13.83
CA VAL A 191 -8.56 4.56 13.09
C VAL A 191 -8.38 3.14 12.55
N CYS A 192 -9.47 2.36 12.49
CA CYS A 192 -9.47 0.97 12.02
C CYS A 192 -8.54 0.06 12.82
N LEU A 193 -8.90 -0.21 14.05
CA LEU A 193 -8.24 -1.22 14.86
C LEU A 193 -8.60 -2.61 14.33
N LEU A 194 -7.62 -3.50 14.20
CA LEU A 194 -7.86 -4.87 13.75
C LEU A 194 -8.45 -5.74 14.85
N TYR A 195 -7.94 -5.63 16.10
CA TYR A 195 -8.41 -6.38 17.26
C TYR A 195 -8.41 -5.52 18.52
N THR A 196 -9.47 -5.64 19.33
CA THR A 196 -9.50 -5.17 20.70
C THR A 196 -9.48 -6.38 21.64
N SER A 197 -8.62 -6.38 22.66
CA SER A 197 -8.69 -7.30 23.78
C SER A 197 -9.22 -6.55 24.98
N ASP A 198 -10.38 -6.92 25.42
CA ASP A 198 -10.90 -6.58 26.75
C ASP A 198 -10.50 -7.75 27.68
N ALA A 199 -9.97 -7.45 28.84
CA ALA A 199 -9.48 -8.45 29.80
C ALA A 199 -10.61 -9.17 30.56
N ALA A 200 -11.85 -9.08 30.10
CA ALA A 200 -13.02 -9.77 30.61
C ALA A 200 -13.85 -10.37 29.46
N ASP A 201 -13.68 -11.65 29.26
CA ASP A 201 -14.61 -12.66 28.73
C ASP A 201 -15.26 -12.55 27.33
N ASP A 202 -14.98 -11.57 26.47
CA ASP A 202 -15.56 -11.60 25.12
C ASP A 202 -14.52 -11.27 24.04
N MET A 203 -13.92 -12.30 23.46
CA MET A 203 -13.30 -12.21 22.14
C MET A 203 -14.41 -12.14 21.09
N GLN A 204 -14.89 -10.98 20.76
CA GLN A 204 -15.65 -10.79 19.53
C GLN A 204 -14.67 -10.60 18.37
N CYS A 205 -14.44 -11.70 17.65
CA CYS A 205 -13.90 -11.63 16.29
C CYS A 205 -15.00 -11.00 15.42
N VAL A 206 -14.74 -9.86 14.86
CA VAL A 206 -15.56 -9.32 13.77
C VAL A 206 -14.97 -9.89 12.47
N ASP A 207 -15.74 -10.77 11.81
CA ASP A 207 -15.46 -11.32 10.46
C ASP A 207 -15.36 -10.21 9.40
#